data_30f99e7c17325712585473e7fe25556f
#
_entry.id   30f99e7c17325712585473e7fe25556f
#
_cell.length_a   1.000
_cell.length_b   1.000
_cell.length_c   1.000
_cell.angle_alpha   90.00
_cell.angle_beta   90.00
_cell.angle_gamma   90.00
#
_symmetry.space_group_name_H-M   'P 1'
#
loop_
_entity.id
_entity.type
_entity.pdbx_description
1 polymer ?
#
loop_
_entity_poly.entity_id
_entity_poly.type
_entity_poly.pdbx_seq_one_letter_code
_entity_poly.pdbx_strand_id
1 'polypeptide(L)'
;MPEIATACPAFVGACLVAKVVNSPFDAHLWEKIETTQAQLRQALTTESLKQQPSIAATRQVYKTLGKDPSRYRPASESLIRRLLQGKNLYQANTLVDLINLASIVHGYSIGGFDTSKIAGSMLKLGVGKVGEPYEGIGRGMLNIEGLPVYRDEQGGIGTPTSDNERTKLTLETSQLLVLINGYDGNEARVRENATFISNLLRAHCQSDGGQFFIFKPDISNKTWE
;
A
#
# COMPACT_ATOMS: atom_id res chain seq x y z
N MET A 1 -9.38 -21.81 -4.78
CA MET A 1 -8.54 -20.73 -5.32
C MET A 1 -7.20 -20.79 -4.62
N PRO A 2 -6.08 -20.49 -5.28
CA PRO A 2 -4.79 -20.48 -4.62
C PRO A 2 -4.79 -19.44 -3.49
N GLU A 3 -4.22 -19.80 -2.34
CA GLU A 3 -3.95 -18.87 -1.25
C GLU A 3 -2.74 -18.01 -1.58
N ILE A 4 -2.59 -16.86 -0.94
CA ILE A 4 -1.43 -15.99 -1.15
C ILE A 4 -0.12 -16.74 -0.85
N ALA A 5 -0.08 -17.56 0.18
CA ALA A 5 1.07 -18.41 0.51
C ALA A 5 1.49 -19.32 -0.66
N THR A 6 0.53 -19.85 -1.41
CA THR A 6 0.79 -20.69 -2.59
C THR A 6 1.15 -19.86 -3.82
N ALA A 7 0.46 -18.72 -4.03
CA ALA A 7 0.69 -17.86 -5.20
C ALA A 7 1.98 -17.04 -5.10
N CYS A 8 2.42 -16.73 -3.89
CA CYS A 8 3.64 -15.97 -3.61
C CYS A 8 4.28 -16.41 -2.28
N PRO A 9 4.98 -17.54 -2.25
CA PRO A 9 5.64 -18.04 -1.03
C PRO A 9 6.75 -17.09 -0.54
N ALA A 10 7.28 -16.24 -1.42
CA ALA A 10 8.28 -15.24 -1.10
C ALA A 10 7.69 -13.95 -0.48
N PHE A 11 6.36 -13.82 -0.34
CA PHE A 11 5.75 -12.59 0.19
C PHE A 11 6.31 -12.21 1.58
N VAL A 12 6.63 -10.94 1.73
CA VAL A 12 7.00 -10.31 3.01
C VAL A 12 6.21 -9.03 3.15
N GLY A 13 5.36 -8.95 4.16
CA GLY A 13 4.64 -7.74 4.50
C GLY A 13 5.22 -7.01 5.70
N ALA A 14 4.92 -5.73 5.82
CA ALA A 14 5.08 -5.00 7.08
C ALA A 14 3.74 -4.38 7.48
N CYS A 15 3.46 -4.45 8.77
CA CYS A 15 2.34 -3.78 9.41
C CYS A 15 2.91 -2.71 10.35
N LEU A 16 2.52 -1.45 10.17
CA LEU A 16 2.89 -0.35 11.05
C LEU A 16 1.63 0.24 11.65
N VAL A 17 1.63 0.45 12.96
CA VAL A 17 0.55 1.13 13.69
C VAL A 17 1.11 2.35 14.39
N ALA A 18 0.38 3.46 14.34
CA ALA A 18 0.83 4.72 14.95
C ALA A 18 -0.35 5.58 15.38
N LYS A 19 -0.16 6.33 16.47
CA LYS A 19 -0.99 7.50 16.77
C LYS A 19 -0.48 8.67 15.94
N VAL A 20 -1.40 9.44 15.35
CA VAL A 20 -1.07 10.49 14.39
C VAL A 20 -2.00 11.69 14.53
N VAL A 21 -1.53 12.83 14.09
CA VAL A 21 -2.35 14.00 13.78
C VAL A 21 -2.26 14.22 12.28
N ASN A 22 -3.39 14.12 11.60
CA ASN A 22 -3.46 14.37 10.16
C ASN A 22 -3.72 15.86 9.90
N SER A 23 -3.21 16.37 8.79
CA SER A 23 -3.45 17.73 8.34
C SER A 23 -3.79 17.75 6.85
N PRO A 24 -4.50 18.78 6.36
CA PRO A 24 -4.84 18.88 4.94
C PRO A 24 -3.62 19.08 4.04
N PHE A 25 -2.53 19.62 4.57
CA PHE A 25 -1.31 19.93 3.83
C PHE A 25 -0.11 20.09 4.76
N ASP A 26 1.07 19.65 4.31
CA ASP A 26 2.37 19.90 4.94
C ASP A 26 3.37 20.35 3.87
N ALA A 27 3.83 21.60 3.96
CA ALA A 27 4.70 22.22 2.95
C ALA A 27 6.06 21.51 2.85
N HIS A 28 6.68 21.13 3.98
CA HIS A 28 7.98 20.46 3.99
C HIS A 28 7.90 19.03 3.44
N LEU A 29 6.79 18.33 3.67
CA LEU A 29 6.55 17.04 3.04
C LEU A 29 6.44 17.21 1.51
N TRP A 30 5.74 18.25 1.05
CA TRP A 30 5.55 18.49 -0.37
C TRP A 30 6.83 18.92 -1.08
N GLU A 31 7.72 19.69 -0.47
CA GLU A 31 9.08 19.96 -0.98
C GLU A 31 9.85 18.65 -1.23
N LYS A 32 9.77 17.71 -0.29
CA LYS A 32 10.38 16.37 -0.45
C LYS A 32 9.72 15.56 -1.57
N ILE A 33 8.38 15.61 -1.67
CA ILE A 33 7.63 14.94 -2.74
C ILE A 33 8.04 15.49 -4.10
N GLU A 34 8.10 16.82 -4.28
CA GLU A 34 8.48 17.47 -5.53
C GLU A 34 9.90 17.12 -5.96
N THR A 35 10.84 17.14 -5.03
CA THR A 35 12.23 16.72 -5.27
C THR A 35 12.28 15.25 -5.74
N THR A 36 11.59 14.36 -5.04
CA THR A 36 11.53 12.94 -5.38
C THR A 36 10.89 12.71 -6.76
N GLN A 37 9.81 13.42 -7.07
CA GLN A 37 9.16 13.34 -8.39
C GLN A 37 10.11 13.75 -9.52
N ALA A 38 10.88 14.83 -9.33
CA ALA A 38 11.87 15.27 -10.32
C ALA A 38 12.97 14.22 -10.53
N GLN A 39 13.50 13.63 -9.45
CA GLN A 39 14.51 12.58 -9.52
C GLN A 39 14.00 11.33 -10.25
N LEU A 40 12.76 10.88 -9.94
CA LEU A 40 12.18 9.70 -10.58
C LEU A 40 11.93 9.90 -12.09
N ARG A 41 11.52 11.11 -12.50
CA ARG A 41 11.36 11.44 -13.94
C ARG A 41 12.67 11.37 -14.70
N GLN A 42 13.77 11.70 -14.05
CA GLN A 42 15.11 11.63 -14.67
C GLN A 42 15.66 10.19 -14.69
N ALA A 43 15.38 9.41 -13.64
CA ALA A 43 15.95 8.09 -13.44
C ALA A 43 15.20 6.95 -14.13
N LEU A 44 13.90 7.11 -14.42
CA LEU A 44 13.04 6.01 -14.88
C LEU A 44 12.38 6.30 -16.23
N THR A 45 12.20 5.22 -17.00
CA THR A 45 11.29 5.16 -18.14
C THR A 45 10.13 4.20 -17.85
N THR A 46 9.09 4.23 -18.69
CA THR A 46 7.97 3.27 -18.56
C THR A 46 8.44 1.80 -18.69
N GLU A 47 9.46 1.55 -19.46
CA GLU A 47 10.07 0.23 -19.69
C GLU A 47 10.86 -0.21 -18.46
N SER A 48 11.77 0.64 -17.96
CA SER A 48 12.60 0.34 -16.78
C SER A 48 11.74 0.20 -15.51
N LEU A 49 10.64 0.94 -15.40
CA LEU A 49 9.69 0.83 -14.29
C LEU A 49 9.13 -0.59 -14.15
N LYS A 50 8.75 -1.23 -15.27
CA LYS A 50 8.20 -2.61 -15.24
C LYS A 50 9.24 -3.64 -14.79
N GLN A 51 10.52 -3.32 -14.90
CA GLN A 51 11.65 -4.18 -14.51
C GLN A 51 12.07 -3.98 -13.05
N GLN A 52 11.56 -2.94 -12.37
CA GLN A 52 11.80 -2.77 -10.94
C GLN A 52 11.31 -4.00 -10.16
N PRO A 53 12.15 -4.63 -9.31
CA PRO A 53 11.83 -5.92 -8.67
C PRO A 53 10.48 -5.92 -7.94
N SER A 54 10.18 -4.88 -7.15
CA SER A 54 8.92 -4.74 -6.40
C SER A 54 7.69 -4.67 -7.33
N ILE A 55 7.81 -3.93 -8.44
CA ILE A 55 6.74 -3.79 -9.46
C ILE A 55 6.58 -5.10 -10.23
N ALA A 56 7.68 -5.67 -10.72
CA ALA A 56 7.69 -6.91 -11.49
C ALA A 56 7.09 -8.07 -10.68
N ALA A 57 7.47 -8.22 -9.42
CA ALA A 57 6.95 -9.24 -8.53
C ALA A 57 5.45 -9.09 -8.27
N THR A 58 4.96 -7.87 -7.99
CA THR A 58 3.52 -7.62 -7.80
C THR A 58 2.74 -7.97 -9.07
N ARG A 59 3.24 -7.58 -10.24
CA ARG A 59 2.63 -7.92 -11.54
C ARG A 59 2.62 -9.43 -11.78
N GLN A 60 3.68 -10.14 -11.37
CA GLN A 60 3.74 -11.59 -11.51
C GLN A 60 2.70 -12.29 -10.63
N VAL A 61 2.54 -11.87 -9.38
CA VAL A 61 1.50 -12.40 -8.48
C VAL A 61 0.10 -12.20 -9.08
N TYR A 62 -0.20 -11.02 -9.64
CA TYR A 62 -1.48 -10.78 -10.32
C TYR A 62 -1.70 -11.79 -11.44
N LYS A 63 -0.70 -12.02 -12.31
CA LYS A 63 -0.79 -13.01 -13.40
C LYS A 63 -1.02 -14.43 -12.86
N THR A 64 -0.28 -14.83 -11.82
CA THR A 64 -0.43 -16.15 -11.18
C THR A 64 -1.85 -16.35 -10.63
N LEU A 65 -2.47 -15.27 -10.13
CA LEU A 65 -3.86 -15.27 -9.64
C LEU A 65 -4.92 -15.06 -10.74
N GLY A 66 -4.50 -15.02 -12.02
CA GLY A 66 -5.40 -14.84 -13.16
C GLY A 66 -5.85 -13.40 -13.41
N LYS A 67 -5.20 -12.41 -12.79
CA LYS A 67 -5.53 -11.00 -12.95
C LYS A 67 -4.59 -10.31 -13.94
N ASP A 68 -5.14 -9.52 -14.86
CA ASP A 68 -4.33 -8.70 -15.77
C ASP A 68 -3.74 -7.47 -15.05
N PRO A 69 -2.41 -7.41 -14.83
CA PRO A 69 -1.78 -6.29 -14.13
C PRO A 69 -1.73 -5.01 -14.97
N SER A 70 -2.08 -5.04 -16.25
CA SER A 70 -2.17 -3.83 -17.08
C SER A 70 -3.50 -3.13 -16.87
N ARG A 71 -4.58 -3.89 -16.67
CA ARG A 71 -5.93 -3.40 -16.37
C ARG A 71 -6.09 -3.04 -14.89
N TYR A 72 -5.61 -3.91 -13.98
CA TYR A 72 -5.70 -3.75 -12.52
C TYR A 72 -4.34 -3.34 -11.92
N ARG A 73 -3.74 -2.31 -12.46
CA ARG A 73 -2.37 -1.90 -12.16
C ARG A 73 -2.13 -1.69 -10.66
N PRO A 74 -0.99 -2.19 -10.10
CA PRO A 74 -0.58 -1.87 -8.74
C PRO A 74 -0.51 -0.36 -8.49
N ALA A 75 -0.86 0.09 -7.30
CA ALA A 75 -0.91 1.51 -6.95
C ALA A 75 0.46 2.19 -7.11
N SER A 76 1.55 1.56 -6.63
CA SER A 76 2.91 2.08 -6.80
C SER A 76 3.28 2.30 -8.26
N GLU A 77 2.98 1.32 -9.14
CA GLU A 77 3.20 1.46 -10.59
C GLU A 77 2.35 2.59 -11.17
N SER A 78 1.10 2.72 -10.73
CA SER A 78 0.19 3.77 -11.21
C SER A 78 0.69 5.17 -10.85
N LEU A 79 1.16 5.36 -9.62
CA LEU A 79 1.73 6.62 -9.14
C LEU A 79 2.98 7.01 -9.94
N ILE A 80 3.94 6.08 -10.10
CA ILE A 80 5.18 6.37 -10.83
C ILE A 80 4.88 6.62 -12.32
N ARG A 81 3.99 5.84 -12.96
CA ARG A 81 3.59 6.11 -14.36
C ARG A 81 2.97 7.48 -14.55
N ARG A 82 2.18 7.93 -13.58
CA ARG A 82 1.63 9.29 -13.59
C ARG A 82 2.75 10.34 -13.66
N LEU A 83 3.84 10.14 -12.86
CA LEU A 83 5.01 11.02 -12.88
C LEU A 83 5.72 10.98 -14.24
N LEU A 84 5.93 9.80 -14.81
CA LEU A 84 6.57 9.62 -16.13
C LEU A 84 5.75 10.21 -17.29
N GLN A 85 4.45 10.47 -17.08
CA GLN A 85 3.57 11.19 -18.01
C GLN A 85 3.61 12.73 -17.81
N GLY A 86 4.52 13.23 -16.98
CA GLY A 86 4.67 14.66 -16.68
C GLY A 86 3.66 15.21 -15.67
N LYS A 87 2.83 14.35 -15.05
CA LYS A 87 1.83 14.74 -14.05
C LYS A 87 2.38 14.59 -12.64
N ASN A 88 2.08 15.53 -11.74
CA ASN A 88 2.44 15.42 -10.32
C ASN A 88 1.52 14.44 -9.57
N LEU A 89 1.93 13.96 -8.40
CA LEU A 89 1.02 13.28 -7.47
C LEU A 89 -0.17 14.20 -7.14
N TYR A 90 -1.28 13.59 -6.78
CA TYR A 90 -2.40 14.33 -6.21
C TYR A 90 -2.07 14.69 -4.76
N GLN A 91 -2.35 15.91 -4.38
CA GLN A 91 -2.41 16.31 -2.99
C GLN A 91 -3.74 15.86 -2.39
N ALA A 92 -3.70 15.17 -1.25
CA ALA A 92 -4.90 14.69 -0.57
C ALA A 92 -4.94 15.19 0.88
N ASN A 93 -4.13 14.60 1.74
CA ASN A 93 -3.84 15.00 3.11
C ASN A 93 -2.47 14.42 3.50
N THR A 94 -1.89 14.90 4.59
CA THR A 94 -0.52 14.56 4.97
C THR A 94 -0.29 13.05 5.11
N LEU A 95 -1.23 12.27 5.66
CA LEU A 95 -1.07 10.82 5.78
C LEU A 95 -1.07 10.12 4.41
N VAL A 96 -1.99 10.47 3.52
CA VAL A 96 -2.03 9.89 2.16
C VAL A 96 -0.79 10.31 1.38
N ASP A 97 -0.37 11.56 1.48
CA ASP A 97 0.75 12.12 0.74
C ASP A 97 2.08 11.45 1.15
N LEU A 98 2.32 11.22 2.46
CA LEU A 98 3.51 10.50 2.93
C LEU A 98 3.51 9.02 2.53
N ILE A 99 2.35 8.35 2.51
CA ILE A 99 2.22 6.96 2.05
C ILE A 99 2.52 6.88 0.55
N ASN A 100 2.00 7.82 -0.24
CA ASN A 100 2.29 7.92 -1.66
C ASN A 100 3.78 8.17 -1.92
N LEU A 101 4.42 9.05 -1.14
CA LEU A 101 5.87 9.29 -1.20
C LEU A 101 6.64 7.99 -0.93
N ALA A 102 6.34 7.28 0.15
CA ALA A 102 6.98 6.01 0.47
C ALA A 102 6.78 4.96 -0.62
N SER A 103 5.59 4.94 -1.23
CA SER A 103 5.25 4.03 -2.32
C SER A 103 6.08 4.28 -3.58
N ILE A 104 6.28 5.54 -3.99
CA ILE A 104 7.10 5.87 -5.18
C ILE A 104 8.60 5.71 -4.95
N VAL A 105 9.09 5.93 -3.73
CA VAL A 105 10.51 5.76 -3.37
C VAL A 105 10.91 4.29 -3.39
N HIS A 106 10.10 3.40 -2.84
CA HIS A 106 10.45 1.98 -2.70
C HIS A 106 9.81 1.06 -3.75
N GLY A 107 8.79 1.56 -4.48
CA GLY A 107 8.10 0.80 -5.51
C GLY A 107 7.08 -0.23 -4.97
N TYR A 108 6.78 -0.22 -3.66
CA TYR A 108 5.77 -1.09 -3.07
C TYR A 108 4.40 -0.43 -3.06
N SER A 109 3.35 -1.21 -3.34
CA SER A 109 1.97 -0.78 -3.06
C SER A 109 1.72 -0.83 -1.57
N ILE A 110 1.26 0.28 -1.01
CA ILE A 110 1.09 0.48 0.42
C ILE A 110 -0.36 0.88 0.68
N GLY A 111 -1.05 0.16 1.57
CA GLY A 111 -2.37 0.53 2.06
C GLY A 111 -2.27 1.35 3.34
N GLY A 112 -3.12 2.36 3.47
CA GLY A 112 -3.25 3.20 4.67
C GLY A 112 -4.69 3.24 5.16
N PHE A 113 -4.91 2.88 6.43
CA PHE A 113 -6.24 2.66 6.99
C PHE A 113 -6.42 3.38 8.32
N ASP A 114 -7.61 3.90 8.54
CA ASP A 114 -8.07 4.36 9.84
C ASP A 114 -8.47 3.15 10.69
N THR A 115 -7.71 2.87 11.76
CA THR A 115 -7.96 1.70 12.61
C THR A 115 -9.30 1.75 13.30
N SER A 116 -9.86 2.94 13.56
CA SER A 116 -11.18 3.10 14.19
C SER A 116 -12.33 2.58 13.31
N LYS A 117 -12.07 2.40 12.01
CA LYS A 117 -13.04 1.91 11.01
C LYS A 117 -12.83 0.43 10.65
N ILE A 118 -11.83 -0.22 11.23
CA ILE A 118 -11.57 -1.65 11.04
C ILE A 118 -12.49 -2.44 11.99
N ALA A 119 -13.19 -3.43 11.45
CA ALA A 119 -14.07 -4.29 12.21
C ALA A 119 -13.33 -5.51 12.77
N GLY A 120 -13.51 -5.74 14.08
CA GLY A 120 -12.85 -6.86 14.77
C GLY A 120 -11.38 -6.61 15.09
N SER A 121 -10.70 -7.68 15.51
CA SER A 121 -9.30 -7.63 16.01
C SER A 121 -8.30 -8.31 15.08
N MET A 122 -8.74 -8.87 13.96
CA MET A 122 -7.91 -9.68 13.08
C MET A 122 -8.04 -9.23 11.61
N LEU A 123 -6.90 -9.11 10.94
CA LEU A 123 -6.87 -8.95 9.48
C LEU A 123 -6.41 -10.25 8.81
N LYS A 124 -7.07 -10.61 7.72
CA LYS A 124 -6.72 -11.78 6.91
C LYS A 124 -6.28 -11.35 5.52
N LEU A 125 -5.08 -11.77 5.11
CA LEU A 125 -4.63 -11.63 3.73
C LEU A 125 -5.06 -12.88 2.93
N GLY A 126 -5.77 -12.65 1.85
CA GLY A 126 -6.25 -13.72 0.97
C GLY A 126 -6.37 -13.26 -0.47
N VAL A 127 -7.15 -13.98 -1.27
CA VAL A 127 -7.42 -13.68 -2.68
C VAL A 127 -8.88 -13.27 -2.83
N GLY A 128 -9.14 -12.22 -3.60
CA GLY A 128 -10.48 -11.72 -3.90
C GLY A 128 -11.34 -12.78 -4.59
N LYS A 129 -12.60 -12.88 -4.16
CA LYS A 129 -13.58 -13.86 -4.67
C LYS A 129 -14.42 -13.27 -5.80
N VAL A 130 -15.04 -14.14 -6.59
CA VAL A 130 -16.03 -13.75 -7.61
C VAL A 130 -17.18 -12.99 -6.94
N GLY A 131 -17.53 -11.83 -7.46
CA GLY A 131 -18.64 -11.03 -6.96
C GLY A 131 -18.46 -10.45 -5.55
N GLU A 132 -17.25 -10.50 -4.99
CA GLU A 132 -16.98 -9.94 -3.67
C GLU A 132 -17.20 -8.42 -3.67
N PRO A 133 -18.08 -7.89 -2.78
CA PRO A 133 -18.33 -6.46 -2.73
C PRO A 133 -17.09 -5.69 -2.32
N TYR A 134 -16.73 -4.67 -3.11
CA TYR A 134 -15.59 -3.84 -2.81
C TYR A 134 -15.73 -2.45 -3.45
N GLU A 135 -15.83 -1.42 -2.63
CA GLU A 135 -15.87 -0.03 -3.09
C GLU A 135 -14.49 0.59 -2.97
N GLY A 136 -13.82 0.82 -4.09
CA GLY A 136 -12.50 1.46 -4.11
C GLY A 136 -12.57 2.96 -3.97
N ILE A 137 -11.65 3.58 -3.22
CA ILE A 137 -11.58 5.03 -2.99
C ILE A 137 -11.59 5.78 -4.32
N GLY A 138 -12.64 6.60 -4.53
CA GLY A 138 -12.80 7.41 -5.73
C GLY A 138 -12.99 6.63 -7.04
N ARG A 139 -13.30 5.32 -6.96
CA ARG A 139 -13.47 4.43 -8.13
C ARG A 139 -14.81 3.73 -8.20
N GLY A 140 -15.61 3.81 -7.12
CA GLY A 140 -16.83 3.04 -6.97
C GLY A 140 -16.59 1.54 -6.86
N MET A 141 -17.56 0.72 -7.30
CA MET A 141 -17.48 -0.74 -7.19
C MET A 141 -16.38 -1.32 -8.07
N LEU A 142 -15.44 -2.04 -7.46
CA LEU A 142 -14.31 -2.70 -8.13
C LEU A 142 -14.46 -4.22 -8.11
N ASN A 143 -14.15 -4.86 -9.23
CA ASN A 143 -13.96 -6.31 -9.27
C ASN A 143 -12.57 -6.67 -8.72
N ILE A 144 -12.53 -7.14 -7.47
CA ILE A 144 -11.31 -7.57 -6.78
C ILE A 144 -11.01 -9.07 -6.93
N GLU A 145 -11.84 -9.82 -7.69
CA GLU A 145 -11.58 -11.23 -7.97
C GLU A 145 -10.14 -11.44 -8.46
N GLY A 146 -9.41 -12.38 -7.84
CA GLY A 146 -8.02 -12.67 -8.18
C GLY A 146 -7.00 -11.61 -7.73
N LEU A 147 -7.39 -10.57 -7.01
CA LEU A 147 -6.42 -9.66 -6.38
C LEU A 147 -6.07 -10.13 -4.97
N PRO A 148 -4.83 -9.96 -4.50
CA PRO A 148 -4.54 -10.02 -3.07
C PRO A 148 -5.42 -9.02 -2.33
N VAL A 149 -6.03 -9.44 -1.22
CA VAL A 149 -6.94 -8.57 -0.46
C VAL A 149 -6.79 -8.80 1.04
N TYR A 150 -6.64 -7.71 1.78
CA TYR A 150 -6.78 -7.70 3.24
C TYR A 150 -8.24 -7.55 3.60
N ARG A 151 -8.69 -8.36 4.57
CA ARG A 151 -10.06 -8.36 5.09
C ARG A 151 -10.07 -8.22 6.59
N ASP A 152 -11.01 -7.45 7.08
CA ASP A 152 -11.49 -7.47 8.45
C ASP A 152 -12.77 -8.34 8.55
N GLU A 153 -13.50 -8.25 9.66
CA GLU A 153 -14.73 -9.03 9.86
C GLU A 153 -15.89 -8.60 8.93
N GLN A 154 -15.87 -7.38 8.38
CA GLN A 154 -16.90 -6.89 7.46
C GLN A 154 -16.58 -7.16 5.98
N GLY A 155 -15.31 -7.40 5.63
CA GLY A 155 -14.92 -7.67 4.25
C GLY A 155 -13.60 -7.03 3.84
N GLY A 156 -13.40 -6.85 2.53
CA GLY A 156 -12.16 -6.30 1.97
C GLY A 156 -11.90 -4.86 2.38
N ILE A 157 -10.71 -4.58 2.90
CA ILE A 157 -10.27 -3.22 3.28
C ILE A 157 -9.22 -2.66 2.33
N GLY A 158 -8.36 -3.49 1.75
CA GLY A 158 -7.27 -3.03 0.88
C GLY A 158 -6.78 -4.09 -0.10
N THR A 159 -6.40 -3.66 -1.28
CA THR A 159 -5.71 -4.44 -2.31
C THR A 159 -4.49 -3.66 -2.78
N PRO A 160 -3.47 -4.29 -3.43
CA PRO A 160 -2.35 -3.52 -3.98
C PRO A 160 -2.75 -2.55 -5.12
N THR A 161 -4.00 -2.59 -5.58
CA THR A 161 -4.54 -1.69 -6.61
C THR A 161 -5.28 -0.49 -6.03
N SER A 162 -6.03 -0.67 -4.93
CA SER A 162 -6.84 0.39 -4.30
C SER A 162 -7.29 -0.04 -2.91
N ASP A 163 -7.36 0.89 -1.98
CA ASP A 163 -7.97 0.71 -0.67
C ASP A 163 -9.49 0.91 -0.75
N ASN A 164 -10.21 0.39 0.26
CA ASN A 164 -11.66 0.46 0.34
C ASN A 164 -12.12 1.79 0.95
N GLU A 165 -13.23 2.34 0.42
CA GLU A 165 -13.83 3.60 0.87
C GLU A 165 -14.15 3.61 2.37
N ARG A 166 -14.58 2.47 2.92
CA ARG A 166 -15.00 2.34 4.33
C ARG A 166 -13.89 2.66 5.33
N THR A 167 -12.67 2.19 5.07
CA THR A 167 -11.53 2.31 5.98
C THR A 167 -10.54 3.40 5.61
N LYS A 168 -10.94 4.30 4.70
CA LYS A 168 -10.08 5.38 4.21
C LYS A 168 -9.63 6.34 5.29
N LEU A 169 -8.44 6.89 5.09
CA LEU A 169 -7.89 7.97 5.88
C LEU A 169 -8.65 9.28 5.63
N THR A 170 -8.97 9.98 6.72
CA THR A 170 -9.61 11.30 6.71
C THR A 170 -8.83 12.26 7.59
N LEU A 171 -9.21 13.53 7.64
CA LEU A 171 -8.55 14.51 8.53
C LEU A 171 -8.74 14.18 10.01
N GLU A 172 -9.77 13.43 10.35
CA GLU A 172 -10.10 13.00 11.72
C GLU A 172 -9.34 11.73 12.13
N THR A 173 -8.61 11.09 11.21
CA THR A 173 -7.84 9.88 11.50
C THR A 173 -6.75 10.19 12.53
N SER A 174 -6.85 9.55 13.69
CA SER A 174 -5.91 9.68 14.81
C SER A 174 -5.13 8.39 15.11
N GLN A 175 -5.57 7.27 14.55
CA GLN A 175 -4.91 5.98 14.66
C GLN A 175 -4.75 5.36 13.28
N LEU A 176 -3.50 5.26 12.85
CA LEU A 176 -3.11 4.81 11.52
C LEU A 176 -2.66 3.35 11.54
N LEU A 177 -3.15 2.58 10.57
CA LEU A 177 -2.57 1.31 10.15
C LEU A 177 -1.98 1.47 8.75
N VAL A 178 -0.73 1.02 8.56
CA VAL A 178 -0.08 0.93 7.25
C VAL A 178 0.28 -0.51 6.94
N LEU A 179 -0.06 -0.98 5.74
CA LEU A 179 0.30 -2.31 5.26
C LEU A 179 1.18 -2.19 3.99
N ILE A 180 2.42 -2.68 4.09
CA ILE A 180 3.39 -2.69 2.99
C ILE A 180 3.40 -4.07 2.34
N ASN A 181 3.33 -4.13 1.01
CA ASN A 181 3.22 -5.37 0.24
C ASN A 181 4.51 -5.68 -0.54
N GLY A 182 5.40 -6.49 0.03
CA GLY A 182 6.65 -6.94 -0.60
C GLY A 182 6.50 -8.33 -1.23
N TYR A 183 6.11 -8.39 -2.51
CA TYR A 183 5.98 -9.66 -3.25
C TYR A 183 7.31 -10.16 -3.81
N ASP A 184 8.38 -9.37 -3.75
CA ASP A 184 9.73 -9.70 -4.21
C ASP A 184 10.57 -10.45 -3.16
N GLY A 185 10.02 -10.66 -1.96
CA GLY A 185 10.71 -11.36 -0.88
C GLY A 185 11.84 -10.57 -0.20
N ASN A 186 12.03 -9.30 -0.56
CA ASN A 186 13.12 -8.48 -0.02
C ASN A 186 12.74 -7.86 1.33
N GLU A 187 12.91 -8.63 2.41
CA GLU A 187 12.60 -8.19 3.77
C GLU A 187 13.38 -6.93 4.18
N ALA A 188 14.66 -6.82 3.79
CA ALA A 188 15.46 -5.65 4.12
C ALA A 188 14.85 -4.36 3.54
N ARG A 189 14.41 -4.39 2.28
CA ARG A 189 13.77 -3.25 1.62
C ARG A 189 12.38 -2.94 2.18
N VAL A 190 11.62 -3.96 2.61
CA VAL A 190 10.34 -3.77 3.30
C VAL A 190 10.54 -3.09 4.66
N ARG A 191 11.58 -3.49 5.42
CA ARG A 191 11.96 -2.83 6.69
C ARG A 191 12.43 -1.39 6.49
N GLU A 192 13.22 -1.15 5.44
CA GLU A 192 13.66 0.19 5.07
C GLU A 192 12.46 1.10 4.77
N ASN A 193 11.48 0.61 4.02
CA ASN A 193 10.25 1.35 3.72
C ASN A 193 9.43 1.63 5.00
N ALA A 194 9.24 0.64 5.88
CA ALA A 194 8.56 0.85 7.16
C ALA A 194 9.27 1.88 8.04
N THR A 195 10.59 1.83 8.10
CA THR A 195 11.42 2.83 8.81
C THR A 195 11.28 4.22 8.18
N PHE A 196 11.26 4.29 6.86
CA PHE A 196 11.06 5.55 6.13
C PHE A 196 9.70 6.18 6.48
N ILE A 197 8.61 5.39 6.47
CA ILE A 197 7.28 5.85 6.87
C ILE A 197 7.29 6.30 8.34
N SER A 198 7.88 5.53 9.26
CA SER A 198 7.99 5.89 10.68
C SER A 198 8.67 7.26 10.87
N ASN A 199 9.74 7.53 10.11
CA ASN A 199 10.44 8.82 10.14
C ASN A 199 9.58 9.96 9.58
N LEU A 200 8.82 9.72 8.50
CA LEU A 200 7.89 10.72 7.97
C LEU A 200 6.77 11.03 8.97
N LEU A 201 6.24 10.03 9.67
CA LEU A 201 5.22 10.24 10.72
C LEU A 201 5.75 11.11 11.86
N ARG A 202 7.01 10.89 12.29
CA ARG A 202 7.66 11.75 13.31
C ARG A 202 7.80 13.19 12.84
N ALA A 203 8.17 13.37 11.58
CA ALA A 203 8.45 14.70 11.04
C ALA A 203 7.18 15.51 10.75
N HIS A 204 6.07 14.86 10.35
CA HIS A 204 4.94 15.54 9.73
C HIS A 204 3.58 15.28 10.40
N CYS A 205 3.48 14.33 11.35
CA CYS A 205 2.18 13.90 11.90
C CYS A 205 2.12 13.90 13.43
N GLN A 206 2.98 14.65 14.12
CA GLN A 206 3.06 14.71 15.59
C GLN A 206 3.05 13.31 16.24
N SER A 207 3.74 12.35 15.64
CA SER A 207 3.78 10.95 16.02
C SER A 207 5.13 10.58 16.62
N ASP A 208 5.17 9.55 17.47
CA ASP A 208 6.41 8.87 17.86
C ASP A 208 6.98 7.96 16.76
N GLY A 209 6.29 7.90 15.60
CA GLY A 209 6.62 7.06 14.45
C GLY A 209 5.99 5.67 14.50
N GLY A 210 5.30 5.35 15.59
CA GLY A 210 4.62 4.09 15.79
C GLY A 210 5.54 2.88 15.91
N GLN A 211 4.94 1.70 15.85
CA GLN A 211 5.64 0.42 15.87
C GLN A 211 5.32 -0.36 14.59
N PHE A 212 6.31 -1.09 14.07
CA PHE A 212 6.06 -1.97 12.95
C PHE A 212 6.64 -3.38 13.18
N PHE A 213 6.01 -4.35 12.57
CA PHE A 213 6.48 -5.72 12.54
C PHE A 213 6.41 -6.27 11.11
N ILE A 214 7.31 -7.21 10.82
CA ILE A 214 7.32 -7.93 9.56
C ILE A 214 6.48 -9.20 9.71
N PHE A 215 5.71 -9.51 8.68
CA PHE A 215 4.96 -10.75 8.62
C PHE A 215 5.14 -11.44 7.26
N LYS A 216 5.00 -12.76 7.26
CA LYS A 216 5.02 -13.61 6.07
C LYS A 216 3.71 -14.36 6.00
N PRO A 217 3.27 -14.81 4.81
CA PRO A 217 2.09 -15.64 4.72
C PRO A 217 2.41 -16.94 5.47
N ASP A 218 1.78 -17.10 6.62
CA ASP A 218 1.96 -18.31 7.41
C ASP A 218 1.05 -19.43 6.84
N ILE A 219 1.63 -20.60 6.67
CA ILE A 219 0.88 -21.81 6.35
C ILE A 219 0.12 -22.30 7.62
N SER A 220 0.42 -21.71 8.79
CA SER A 220 -0.23 -21.98 10.07
C SER A 220 -0.88 -20.72 10.63
N ASN A 221 -2.19 -20.77 10.88
CA ASN A 221 -3.02 -19.73 11.50
C ASN A 221 -2.36 -19.14 12.76
N LYS A 222 -1.75 -17.96 12.67
CA LYS A 222 -1.39 -17.16 13.84
C LYS A 222 -2.36 -16.00 13.97
N THR A 223 -3.06 -15.98 15.10
CA THR A 223 -3.85 -14.85 15.60
C THR A 223 -2.91 -13.73 16.06
N TRP A 224 -3.26 -12.50 15.74
CA TRP A 224 -2.58 -11.30 16.25
C TRP A 224 -3.22 -10.96 17.60
N GLU A 225 -2.53 -11.23 18.69
CA GLU A 225 -2.84 -10.67 20.01
C GLU A 225 -2.10 -9.36 20.23
#